data_b80495a0a1b75bfd8b58100a7aff3ded
#
_entry.id   b80495a0a1b75bfd8b58100a7aff3ded
#
_cell.length_a   1.000
_cell.length_b   1.000
_cell.length_c   1.000
_cell.angle_alpha   90.00
_cell.angle_beta   90.00
_cell.angle_gamma   90.00
#
_symmetry.space_group_name_H-M   'P 1'
#
loop_
_entity.id
_entity.type
_entity.pdbx_description
1 polymer ?
#
loop_
_entity_poly.entity_id
_entity_poly.type
_entity_poly.pdbx_seq_one_letter_code
_entity_poly.pdbx_strand_id
1 'polypeptide(L)'
;MDVSNNMYSLVKELFPICRSITGDGVRKTLRIIQREIPELKIFEVPTGTKVFDWIVPKEWNIKGGYIETLEGKKVIDFADTNLHVMGYSLPIDKIVSREELLEMCYTIPEQPDYIPYVTSYYKERSGFCLSEKQKQALTEETYHVVIDSTLENGSLTYGELLIPGNSKDEIFLSTYVCHPSMANNELSGPAVAVELAKYILANKDRRYSYRIIFIPETIGSITYLSKNLDYMQKHVIAGYNISCVGDDRTYSYVESPYADTLADRVAQNVLNFHYPEYKRYSFLHRGSDERQYCSPLVHLPLCAICRSKYEEYPEYHTSADNLNLVSPNGLYGAFEVYRKCIDLLESNYMYIVTTPCEPQLGKRGLYPTLSRRGSINETRSMTAFIAYADGKHDLVDISNRINVPIDRLLPIINKLLDNGLIRK
;
A
#
# COMPACT_ATOMS: atom_id res chain seq x y z
N MET A 1 -19.86 -2.93 -12.53
CA MET A 1 -18.52 -3.17 -13.11
C MET A 1 -17.74 -4.03 -12.14
N ASP A 2 -16.93 -4.90 -12.62
CA ASP A 2 -16.14 -5.82 -11.79
C ASP A 2 -14.95 -5.07 -11.15
N VAL A 3 -14.93 -4.97 -9.83
CA VAL A 3 -13.91 -4.27 -9.03
C VAL A 3 -12.49 -4.73 -9.40
N SER A 4 -12.31 -6.03 -9.64
CA SER A 4 -11.02 -6.61 -10.00
C SER A 4 -10.48 -6.07 -11.32
N ASN A 5 -11.32 -6.00 -12.33
CA ASN A 5 -10.98 -5.48 -13.65
C ASN A 5 -10.77 -3.96 -13.67
N ASN A 6 -11.48 -3.21 -12.81
CA ASN A 6 -11.24 -1.77 -12.65
C ASN A 6 -9.83 -1.50 -12.11
N MET A 7 -9.44 -2.19 -11.04
CA MET A 7 -8.09 -2.07 -10.47
C MET A 7 -7.00 -2.40 -11.49
N TYR A 8 -7.15 -3.52 -12.20
CA TYR A 8 -6.16 -3.92 -13.21
C TYR A 8 -6.10 -2.95 -14.39
N SER A 9 -7.24 -2.38 -14.81
CA SER A 9 -7.29 -1.35 -15.85
C SER A 9 -6.57 -0.07 -15.42
N LEU A 10 -6.73 0.35 -14.15
CA LEU A 10 -6.00 1.49 -13.60
C LEU A 10 -4.50 1.21 -13.56
N VAL A 11 -4.06 0.02 -13.14
CA VAL A 11 -2.65 -0.37 -13.18
C VAL A 11 -2.10 -0.26 -14.60
N LYS A 12 -2.82 -0.77 -15.61
CA LYS A 12 -2.41 -0.68 -17.04
C LYS A 12 -2.28 0.76 -17.53
N GLU A 13 -3.21 1.64 -17.14
CA GLU A 13 -3.17 3.06 -17.52
C GLU A 13 -1.99 3.79 -16.89
N LEU A 14 -1.68 3.48 -15.65
CA LEU A 14 -0.59 4.13 -14.91
C LEU A 14 0.80 3.57 -15.26
N PHE A 15 0.89 2.32 -15.72
CA PHE A 15 2.15 1.62 -15.91
C PHE A 15 3.17 2.34 -16.82
N PRO A 16 2.81 2.92 -17.98
CA PRO A 16 3.77 3.59 -18.85
C PRO A 16 4.28 4.95 -18.35
N ILE A 17 3.73 5.47 -17.25
CA ILE A 17 4.13 6.78 -16.72
C ILE A 17 5.44 6.64 -15.97
N CYS A 18 6.48 7.40 -16.39
CA CYS A 18 7.72 7.52 -15.63
C CYS A 18 7.48 8.41 -14.40
N ARG A 19 7.43 7.81 -13.23
CA ARG A 19 7.35 8.49 -11.93
C ARG A 19 8.71 8.56 -11.26
N SER A 20 8.86 9.53 -10.38
CA SER A 20 9.93 9.60 -9.40
C SER A 20 9.39 10.22 -8.11
N ILE A 21 10.24 10.55 -7.14
CA ILE A 21 9.80 11.17 -5.87
C ILE A 21 9.29 12.61 -6.06
N THR A 22 9.47 13.20 -7.22
CA THR A 22 8.91 14.49 -7.65
C THR A 22 8.57 14.45 -9.14
N GLY A 23 8.05 15.55 -9.69
CA GLY A 23 7.90 15.77 -11.12
C GLY A 23 6.55 15.42 -11.72
N ASP A 24 6.44 15.61 -13.04
CA ASP A 24 5.19 15.52 -13.79
C ASP A 24 4.57 14.13 -13.79
N GLY A 25 5.38 13.07 -13.69
CA GLY A 25 4.89 11.71 -13.62
C GLY A 25 4.00 11.47 -12.40
N VAL A 26 4.40 11.97 -11.23
CA VAL A 26 3.60 11.92 -9.99
C VAL A 26 2.33 12.75 -10.16
N ARG A 27 2.43 13.98 -10.65
CA ARG A 27 1.27 14.86 -10.88
C ARG A 27 0.26 14.25 -11.85
N LYS A 28 0.73 13.65 -12.93
CA LYS A 28 -0.13 12.95 -13.91
C LYS A 28 -0.83 11.75 -13.26
N THR A 29 -0.10 10.95 -12.49
CA THR A 29 -0.65 9.81 -11.74
C THR A 29 -1.73 10.27 -10.76
N LEU A 30 -1.48 11.30 -9.97
CA LEU A 30 -2.45 11.83 -9.00
C LEU A 30 -3.70 12.41 -9.68
N ARG A 31 -3.59 13.03 -10.84
CA ARG A 31 -4.75 13.51 -11.61
C ARG A 31 -5.61 12.35 -12.15
N ILE A 32 -4.98 11.25 -12.56
CA ILE A 32 -5.70 10.04 -12.97
C ILE A 32 -6.43 9.44 -11.76
N ILE A 33 -5.78 9.34 -10.61
CA ILE A 33 -6.40 8.89 -9.36
C ILE A 33 -7.54 9.84 -8.94
N GLN A 34 -7.37 11.15 -9.07
CA GLN A 34 -8.41 12.15 -8.78
C GLN A 34 -9.62 11.99 -9.72
N ARG A 35 -9.44 11.58 -10.98
CA ARG A 35 -10.54 11.25 -11.89
C ARG A 35 -11.39 10.09 -11.34
N GLU A 36 -10.74 9.10 -10.70
CA GLU A 36 -11.42 7.96 -10.07
C GLU A 36 -12.07 8.31 -8.72
N ILE A 37 -11.49 9.28 -8.00
CA ILE A 37 -11.94 9.77 -6.69
C ILE A 37 -11.91 11.30 -6.72
N PRO A 38 -13.00 11.96 -7.19
CA PRO A 38 -13.02 13.42 -7.38
C PRO A 38 -12.76 14.23 -6.10
N GLU A 39 -13.01 13.65 -4.91
CA GLU A 39 -12.78 14.28 -3.61
C GLU A 39 -11.29 14.34 -3.22
N LEU A 40 -10.39 13.65 -3.92
CA LEU A 40 -8.95 13.69 -3.67
C LEU A 40 -8.42 15.12 -3.86
N LYS A 41 -7.70 15.62 -2.89
CA LYS A 41 -6.98 16.89 -2.96
C LYS A 41 -5.52 16.65 -3.28
N ILE A 42 -4.96 17.46 -4.17
CA ILE A 42 -3.55 17.40 -4.55
C ILE A 42 -2.83 18.60 -3.93
N PHE A 43 -1.71 18.33 -3.27
CA PHE A 43 -0.89 19.30 -2.57
C PHE A 43 0.52 19.31 -3.12
N GLU A 44 1.15 20.48 -3.08
CA GLU A 44 2.54 20.68 -3.47
C GLU A 44 3.35 21.30 -2.34
N VAL A 45 4.59 20.86 -2.19
CA VAL A 45 5.52 21.37 -1.19
C VAL A 45 6.80 21.79 -1.90
N PRO A 46 7.20 23.07 -1.83
CA PRO A 46 8.33 23.59 -2.60
C PRO A 46 9.65 22.92 -2.26
N THR A 47 10.51 22.78 -3.26
CA THR A 47 11.93 22.42 -3.09
C THR A 47 12.57 23.31 -2.02
N GLY A 48 13.45 22.74 -1.21
CA GLY A 48 14.15 23.45 -0.13
C GLY A 48 13.36 23.55 1.18
N THR A 49 12.08 23.15 1.21
CA THR A 49 11.31 23.10 2.46
C THR A 49 11.93 22.11 3.43
N LYS A 50 12.26 22.57 4.64
CA LYS A 50 12.78 21.72 5.72
C LYS A 50 11.63 20.90 6.31
N VAL A 51 11.83 19.57 6.40
CA VAL A 51 10.86 18.60 6.93
C VAL A 51 11.57 17.67 7.89
N PHE A 52 11.52 17.98 9.20
CA PHE A 52 12.33 17.37 10.25
C PHE A 52 13.84 17.47 9.95
N ASP A 53 14.53 16.34 9.79
CA ASP A 53 15.96 16.27 9.45
C ASP A 53 16.23 16.32 7.94
N TRP A 54 15.18 16.33 7.12
CA TRP A 54 15.25 16.25 5.68
C TRP A 54 14.90 17.59 5.02
N ILE A 55 15.20 17.67 3.73
CA ILE A 55 14.83 18.81 2.88
C ILE A 55 14.15 18.27 1.63
N VAL A 56 13.04 18.88 1.22
CA VAL A 56 12.37 18.55 -0.05
C VAL A 56 13.34 18.77 -1.20
N PRO A 57 13.64 17.72 -2.01
CA PRO A 57 14.65 17.80 -3.05
C PRO A 57 14.22 18.67 -4.23
N LYS A 58 15.15 18.94 -5.14
CA LYS A 58 14.85 19.51 -6.45
C LYS A 58 13.89 18.61 -7.23
N GLU A 59 13.09 19.21 -8.08
CA GLU A 59 12.17 18.49 -8.95
C GLU A 59 12.92 17.93 -10.16
N TRP A 60 12.66 16.66 -10.46
CA TRP A 60 13.21 15.96 -11.61
C TRP A 60 12.13 15.60 -12.61
N ASN A 61 12.39 15.93 -13.89
CA ASN A 61 11.56 15.53 -15.02
C ASN A 61 12.43 14.94 -16.12
N ILE A 62 11.86 14.04 -16.94
CA ILE A 62 12.55 13.38 -18.05
C ILE A 62 11.63 13.34 -19.28
N LYS A 63 12.21 13.64 -20.46
CA LYS A 63 11.55 13.49 -21.74
C LYS A 63 11.99 12.24 -22.48
N GLY A 64 13.22 11.77 -22.23
CA GLY A 64 13.78 10.58 -22.84
C GLY A 64 15.26 10.41 -22.58
N GLY A 65 15.83 9.34 -23.11
CA GLY A 65 17.26 9.07 -23.07
C GLY A 65 17.57 7.83 -23.89
N TYR A 66 18.77 7.76 -24.44
CA TYR A 66 19.19 6.65 -25.28
C TYR A 66 20.71 6.50 -25.31
N ILE A 67 21.14 5.32 -25.72
CA ILE A 67 22.51 5.01 -26.12
C ILE A 67 22.43 4.62 -27.59
N GLU A 68 23.22 5.27 -28.44
CA GLU A 68 23.31 4.94 -29.87
C GLU A 68 24.74 4.82 -30.37
N THR A 69 24.95 4.06 -31.44
CA THR A 69 26.23 4.00 -32.16
C THR A 69 26.44 5.31 -32.91
N LEU A 70 27.70 5.60 -33.35
CA LEU A 70 28.00 6.80 -34.14
C LEU A 70 27.29 6.81 -35.49
N GLU A 71 26.76 5.66 -35.95
CA GLU A 71 25.93 5.55 -37.15
C GLU A 71 24.45 5.89 -36.89
N GLY A 72 24.09 6.25 -35.66
CA GLY A 72 22.74 6.62 -35.29
C GLY A 72 21.81 5.43 -34.97
N LYS A 73 22.35 4.23 -34.78
CA LYS A 73 21.58 3.06 -34.36
C LYS A 73 21.42 3.09 -32.84
N LYS A 74 20.20 3.30 -32.36
CA LYS A 74 19.87 3.17 -30.93
C LYS A 74 20.00 1.71 -30.50
N VAL A 75 20.78 1.49 -29.44
CA VAL A 75 20.98 0.18 -28.80
C VAL A 75 20.24 0.07 -27.46
N ILE A 76 19.98 1.20 -26.83
CA ILE A 76 19.13 1.36 -25.63
C ILE A 76 18.27 2.59 -25.84
N ASP A 77 16.96 2.48 -25.58
CA ASP A 77 16.03 3.61 -25.70
C ASP A 77 15.06 3.63 -24.50
N PHE A 78 14.94 4.78 -23.85
CA PHE A 78 13.94 5.04 -22.80
C PHE A 78 12.50 4.78 -23.29
N ALA A 79 12.23 4.92 -24.58
CA ALA A 79 10.93 4.64 -25.17
C ALA A 79 10.55 3.15 -25.09
N ASP A 80 11.50 2.23 -25.04
CA ASP A 80 11.24 0.80 -24.88
C ASP A 80 10.85 0.45 -23.44
N THR A 81 11.53 1.06 -22.49
CA THR A 81 11.18 1.03 -21.06
C THR A 81 11.79 2.23 -20.35
N ASN A 82 10.98 2.89 -19.52
CA ASN A 82 11.47 4.05 -18.74
C ASN A 82 12.51 3.66 -17.66
N LEU A 83 12.68 2.38 -17.37
CA LEU A 83 13.73 1.88 -16.49
C LEU A 83 15.14 2.04 -17.06
N HIS A 84 15.30 2.20 -18.37
CA HIS A 84 16.62 2.36 -19.01
C HIS A 84 17.39 3.58 -18.55
N VAL A 85 16.73 4.59 -17.98
CA VAL A 85 17.39 5.74 -17.37
C VAL A 85 17.29 5.67 -15.85
N MET A 86 18.43 5.74 -15.18
CA MET A 86 18.48 5.84 -13.71
C MET A 86 17.69 7.05 -13.23
N GLY A 87 16.79 6.86 -12.27
CA GLY A 87 15.98 7.93 -11.71
C GLY A 87 16.85 9.06 -11.11
N TYR A 88 16.45 10.31 -11.32
CA TYR A 88 17.22 11.52 -10.95
C TYR A 88 18.54 11.71 -11.70
N SER A 89 18.69 11.09 -12.87
CA SER A 89 19.85 11.38 -13.75
C SER A 89 19.87 12.83 -14.21
N LEU A 90 21.05 13.46 -14.13
CA LEU A 90 21.30 14.76 -14.74
C LEU A 90 21.25 14.67 -16.28
N PRO A 91 20.92 15.76 -16.98
CA PRO A 91 20.98 15.80 -18.44
C PRO A 91 22.40 15.57 -18.95
N ILE A 92 22.52 14.76 -19.98
CA ILE A 92 23.77 14.56 -20.71
C ILE A 92 23.48 14.46 -22.21
N ASP A 93 24.43 14.93 -23.01
CA ASP A 93 24.51 14.80 -24.49
C ASP A 93 25.94 14.79 -24.87
N LYS A 94 26.57 13.59 -25.04
CA LYS A 94 27.99 13.48 -25.31
C LYS A 94 28.36 12.16 -25.98
N ILE A 95 29.47 12.17 -26.69
CA ILE A 95 30.14 10.96 -27.17
C ILE A 95 31.09 10.48 -26.06
N VAL A 96 31.03 9.19 -25.74
CA VAL A 96 31.85 8.54 -24.71
C VAL A 96 32.51 7.29 -25.24
N SER A 97 33.68 6.94 -24.68
CA SER A 97 34.24 5.61 -24.90
C SER A 97 33.37 4.51 -24.33
N ARG A 98 33.54 3.30 -24.81
CA ARG A 98 32.86 2.13 -24.24
C ARG A 98 33.19 1.97 -22.75
N GLU A 99 34.44 2.23 -22.35
CA GLU A 99 34.85 2.14 -20.94
C GLU A 99 34.07 3.13 -20.06
N GLU A 100 34.03 4.41 -20.45
CA GLU A 100 33.24 5.44 -19.75
C GLU A 100 31.76 5.10 -19.73
N LEU A 101 31.17 4.56 -20.81
CA LEU A 101 29.79 4.13 -20.86
C LEU A 101 29.52 3.02 -19.83
N LEU A 102 30.36 2.00 -19.75
CA LEU A 102 30.19 0.88 -18.85
C LEU A 102 30.21 1.29 -17.36
N GLU A 103 30.93 2.36 -17.00
CA GLU A 103 30.91 2.95 -15.66
C GLU A 103 29.58 3.62 -15.33
N MET A 104 28.82 4.04 -16.35
CA MET A 104 27.48 4.63 -16.20
C MET A 104 26.35 3.59 -16.25
N CYS A 105 26.67 2.31 -16.52
CA CYS A 105 25.67 1.25 -16.71
C CYS A 105 25.50 0.40 -15.46
N TYR A 106 24.26 0.24 -15.04
CA TYR A 106 23.85 -0.59 -13.90
C TYR A 106 23.17 -1.87 -14.40
N THR A 107 23.57 -3.02 -13.89
CA THR A 107 23.02 -4.34 -14.22
C THR A 107 22.89 -5.21 -12.96
N ILE A 108 22.17 -6.33 -13.07
CA ILE A 108 22.11 -7.40 -12.05
C ILE A 108 22.67 -8.67 -12.69
N PRO A 109 23.97 -9.01 -12.48
CA PRO A 109 24.57 -10.18 -13.11
C PRO A 109 23.87 -11.51 -12.81
N GLU A 110 23.28 -11.65 -11.60
CA GLU A 110 22.53 -12.82 -11.15
C GLU A 110 21.17 -12.97 -11.85
N GLN A 111 20.68 -11.89 -12.46
CA GLN A 111 19.43 -11.84 -13.21
C GLN A 111 19.65 -11.22 -14.60
N PRO A 112 20.37 -11.89 -15.50
CA PRO A 112 20.95 -11.31 -16.71
C PRO A 112 19.94 -10.81 -17.75
N ASP A 113 18.66 -11.19 -17.63
CA ASP A 113 17.57 -10.75 -18.50
C ASP A 113 16.82 -9.52 -17.96
N TYR A 114 16.99 -9.17 -16.69
CA TYR A 114 16.24 -8.11 -16.06
C TYR A 114 17.02 -6.80 -16.01
N ILE A 115 16.31 -5.69 -16.18
CA ILE A 115 16.83 -4.34 -16.05
C ILE A 115 16.56 -3.90 -14.60
N PRO A 116 17.59 -3.46 -13.84
CA PRO A 116 17.41 -3.00 -12.47
C PRO A 116 16.69 -1.65 -12.40
N TYR A 117 15.96 -1.42 -11.31
CA TYR A 117 15.52 -0.08 -10.91
C TYR A 117 16.61 0.57 -10.04
N VAL A 118 17.18 1.68 -10.52
CA VAL A 118 18.21 2.43 -9.80
C VAL A 118 17.84 3.91 -9.74
N THR A 119 18.19 4.57 -8.63
CA THR A 119 17.94 5.99 -8.41
C THR A 119 19.17 6.71 -7.88
N SER A 120 19.19 8.03 -8.05
CA SER A 120 20.27 8.91 -7.59
C SER A 120 19.73 10.14 -6.85
N TYR A 121 18.87 9.95 -5.86
CA TYR A 121 18.17 11.05 -5.17
C TYR A 121 19.11 12.01 -4.42
N TYR A 122 20.26 11.54 -3.97
CA TYR A 122 21.17 12.30 -3.08
C TYR A 122 22.56 12.53 -3.69
N LYS A 123 22.79 12.11 -4.94
CA LYS A 123 24.03 12.34 -5.67
C LYS A 123 23.70 12.80 -7.08
N GLU A 124 24.24 13.95 -7.47
CA GLU A 124 24.10 14.46 -8.84
C GLU A 124 24.98 13.63 -9.78
N ARG A 125 24.39 12.75 -10.56
CA ARG A 125 25.03 11.87 -11.55
C ARG A 125 24.04 11.45 -12.62
N SER A 126 24.54 10.89 -13.71
CA SER A 126 23.76 10.33 -14.80
C SER A 126 24.09 8.86 -14.98
N GLY A 127 23.12 8.05 -15.42
CA GLY A 127 23.34 6.63 -15.63
C GLY A 127 22.22 5.94 -16.39
N PHE A 128 22.55 4.77 -16.89
CA PHE A 128 21.64 3.89 -17.61
C PHE A 128 21.51 2.55 -16.87
N CYS A 129 20.33 1.96 -16.95
CA CYS A 129 20.06 0.64 -16.42
C CYS A 129 19.78 -0.31 -17.58
N LEU A 130 20.51 -1.40 -17.62
CA LEU A 130 20.49 -2.40 -18.69
C LEU A 130 20.33 -3.80 -18.10
N SER A 131 19.83 -4.73 -18.91
CA SER A 131 20.07 -6.13 -18.59
C SER A 131 21.55 -6.47 -18.80
N GLU A 132 22.05 -7.48 -18.12
CA GLU A 132 23.46 -7.92 -18.30
C GLU A 132 23.71 -8.34 -19.76
N LYS A 133 22.73 -8.95 -20.42
CA LYS A 133 22.81 -9.29 -21.85
C LYS A 133 22.92 -8.07 -22.75
N GLN A 134 22.16 -7.00 -22.48
CA GLN A 134 22.27 -5.75 -23.22
C GLN A 134 23.65 -5.09 -23.02
N LYS A 135 24.18 -5.10 -21.78
CA LYS A 135 25.51 -4.56 -21.48
C LYS A 135 26.59 -5.32 -22.22
N GLN A 136 26.52 -6.64 -22.29
CA GLN A 136 27.47 -7.48 -23.04
C GLN A 136 27.40 -7.26 -24.55
N ALA A 137 26.25 -6.84 -25.07
CA ALA A 137 26.06 -6.51 -26.49
C ALA A 137 26.63 -5.15 -26.90
N LEU A 138 27.12 -4.33 -25.96
CA LEU A 138 27.82 -3.06 -26.25
C LEU A 138 29.26 -3.34 -26.69
N THR A 139 29.48 -3.48 -28.00
CA THR A 139 30.75 -3.91 -28.59
C THR A 139 31.52 -2.80 -29.34
N GLU A 140 30.87 -1.66 -29.64
CA GLU A 140 31.52 -0.54 -30.32
C GLU A 140 32.55 0.15 -29.41
N GLU A 141 33.55 0.80 -29.98
CA GLU A 141 34.57 1.53 -29.21
C GLU A 141 34.01 2.83 -28.59
N THR A 142 33.00 3.44 -29.24
CA THR A 142 32.41 4.71 -28.81
C THR A 142 30.91 4.70 -29.03
N TYR A 143 30.20 5.47 -28.18
CA TYR A 143 28.75 5.65 -28.23
C TYR A 143 28.38 7.10 -28.03
N HIS A 144 27.28 7.53 -28.64
CA HIS A 144 26.59 8.76 -28.30
C HIS A 144 25.53 8.45 -27.21
N VAL A 145 25.59 9.18 -26.09
CA VAL A 145 24.69 8.99 -24.96
C VAL A 145 23.92 10.27 -24.70
N VAL A 146 22.61 10.15 -24.59
CA VAL A 146 21.69 11.27 -24.33
C VAL A 146 20.74 10.94 -23.19
N ILE A 147 20.60 11.86 -22.24
CA ILE A 147 19.52 11.90 -21.26
C ILE A 147 18.93 13.31 -21.29
N ASP A 148 17.70 13.45 -21.80
CA ASP A 148 16.94 14.70 -21.82
C ASP A 148 16.10 14.80 -20.54
N SER A 149 16.73 15.29 -19.49
CA SER A 149 16.11 15.48 -18.17
C SER A 149 16.33 16.90 -17.65
N THR A 150 15.58 17.27 -16.61
CA THR A 150 15.77 18.50 -15.84
C THR A 150 15.86 18.19 -14.36
N LEU A 151 16.67 18.95 -13.63
CA LEU A 151 16.75 18.89 -12.17
C LEU A 151 16.82 20.32 -11.64
N GLU A 152 15.68 20.87 -11.24
CA GLU A 152 15.52 22.28 -10.89
C GLU A 152 14.61 22.48 -9.69
N ASN A 153 14.46 23.73 -9.25
CA ASN A 153 13.52 24.02 -8.18
C ASN A 153 12.08 23.84 -8.68
N GLY A 154 11.30 23.13 -7.90
CA GLY A 154 9.89 22.80 -8.19
C GLY A 154 9.19 22.38 -6.93
N SER A 155 8.48 21.26 -6.94
CA SER A 155 7.71 20.79 -5.79
C SER A 155 7.67 19.25 -5.66
N LEU A 156 7.52 18.79 -4.42
CA LEU A 156 7.04 17.45 -4.10
C LEU A 156 5.52 17.48 -4.08
N THR A 157 4.89 16.57 -4.80
CA THR A 157 3.42 16.51 -4.96
C THR A 157 2.86 15.26 -4.30
N TYR A 158 1.75 15.37 -3.57
CA TYR A 158 1.02 14.23 -2.99
C TYR A 158 -0.49 14.45 -3.05
N GLY A 159 -1.25 13.33 -2.95
CA GLY A 159 -2.70 13.32 -2.87
C GLY A 159 -3.18 12.96 -1.48
N GLU A 160 -4.23 13.64 -0.99
CA GLU A 160 -4.89 13.36 0.27
C GLU A 160 -6.40 13.29 0.07
N LEU A 161 -7.01 12.25 0.63
CA LEU A 161 -8.45 12.11 0.74
C LEU A 161 -8.82 11.99 2.22
N LEU A 162 -9.60 12.94 2.71
CA LEU A 162 -10.18 12.91 4.05
C LEU A 162 -11.67 12.62 3.94
N ILE A 163 -12.11 11.50 4.52
CA ILE A 163 -13.50 11.07 4.53
C ILE A 163 -14.01 11.15 5.96
N PRO A 164 -14.85 12.14 6.32
CA PRO A 164 -15.34 12.30 7.67
C PRO A 164 -16.30 11.16 8.04
N GLY A 165 -16.20 10.68 9.28
CA GLY A 165 -17.13 9.75 9.92
C GLY A 165 -17.80 10.39 11.13
N ASN A 166 -18.46 9.55 11.95
CA ASN A 166 -19.14 10.00 13.18
C ASN A 166 -18.14 10.28 14.33
N SER A 167 -16.93 9.74 14.27
CA SER A 167 -15.83 10.00 15.21
C SER A 167 -14.71 10.81 14.54
N LYS A 168 -13.96 11.56 15.36
CA LYS A 168 -12.69 12.19 14.95
C LYS A 168 -11.53 11.18 14.89
N ASP A 169 -11.69 10.01 15.48
CA ASP A 169 -10.71 8.94 15.36
C ASP A 169 -10.58 8.51 13.89
N GLU A 170 -9.34 8.38 13.45
CA GLU A 170 -9.04 8.12 12.04
C GLU A 170 -8.46 6.73 11.81
N ILE A 171 -8.89 6.11 10.71
CA ILE A 171 -8.21 4.98 10.09
C ILE A 171 -7.33 5.54 8.98
N PHE A 172 -6.03 5.24 9.03
CA PHE A 172 -5.04 5.78 8.10
C PHE A 172 -4.62 4.74 7.06
N LEU A 173 -4.76 5.07 5.79
CA LEU A 173 -4.30 4.25 4.65
C LEU A 173 -3.25 5.03 3.87
N SER A 174 -2.08 4.45 3.67
CA SER A 174 -1.00 5.05 2.89
C SER A 174 -0.57 4.15 1.75
N THR A 175 -0.33 4.74 0.59
CA THR A 175 0.26 4.08 -0.56
C THR A 175 1.16 5.05 -1.33
N TYR A 176 2.21 4.56 -1.97
CA TYR A 176 3.15 5.44 -2.65
C TYR A 176 2.96 5.48 -4.18
N VAL A 177 3.42 6.56 -4.80
CA VAL A 177 3.26 6.89 -6.22
C VAL A 177 4.54 7.52 -6.80
N CYS A 178 5.69 6.82 -6.71
CA CYS A 178 6.99 7.38 -7.07
C CYS A 178 7.92 6.47 -7.87
N HIS A 179 7.57 5.20 -8.12
CA HIS A 179 8.40 4.31 -8.91
C HIS A 179 7.98 4.29 -10.39
N PRO A 180 8.90 4.26 -11.34
CA PRO A 180 8.59 4.09 -12.75
C PRO A 180 8.22 2.64 -13.04
N SER A 181 7.22 2.39 -13.86
CA SER A 181 6.84 1.07 -14.45
C SER A 181 7.05 -0.16 -13.54
N MET A 182 6.65 -0.06 -12.26
CA MET A 182 6.59 -1.16 -11.31
C MET A 182 5.14 -1.52 -11.05
N ALA A 183 4.70 -2.71 -11.46
CA ALA A 183 3.28 -3.07 -11.41
C ALA A 183 2.86 -3.55 -10.02
N ASN A 184 3.58 -4.50 -9.44
CA ASN A 184 3.26 -5.05 -8.12
C ASN A 184 3.78 -4.16 -6.99
N ASN A 185 5.04 -3.74 -7.05
CA ASN A 185 5.65 -2.92 -6.03
C ASN A 185 4.94 -1.57 -5.86
N GLU A 186 4.68 -0.88 -6.97
CA GLU A 186 4.16 0.49 -6.97
C GLU A 186 2.64 0.57 -7.19
N LEU A 187 2.17 0.10 -8.36
CA LEU A 187 0.83 0.45 -8.86
C LEU A 187 -0.29 -0.37 -8.24
N SER A 188 0.01 -1.54 -7.71
CA SER A 188 -0.98 -2.39 -7.05
C SER A 188 -1.58 -1.69 -5.84
N GLY A 189 -0.75 -0.99 -5.03
CA GLY A 189 -1.18 -0.25 -3.86
C GLY A 189 -2.20 0.86 -4.17
N PRO A 190 -1.87 1.83 -5.05
CA PRO A 190 -2.80 2.86 -5.50
C PRO A 190 -4.10 2.31 -6.08
N ALA A 191 -4.05 1.26 -6.89
CA ALA A 191 -5.25 0.67 -7.48
C ALA A 191 -6.19 0.07 -6.41
N VAL A 192 -5.65 -0.64 -5.43
CA VAL A 192 -6.42 -1.15 -4.29
C VAL A 192 -6.93 -0.01 -3.41
N ALA A 193 -6.11 0.99 -3.12
CA ALA A 193 -6.50 2.14 -2.30
C ALA A 193 -7.64 2.96 -2.93
N VAL A 194 -7.68 3.09 -4.27
CA VAL A 194 -8.78 3.73 -5.00
C VAL A 194 -10.10 3.00 -4.78
N GLU A 195 -10.12 1.68 -4.93
CA GLU A 195 -11.36 0.92 -4.73
C GLU A 195 -11.77 0.85 -3.26
N LEU A 196 -10.82 0.82 -2.31
CA LEU A 196 -11.10 0.97 -0.87
C LEU A 196 -11.71 2.35 -0.57
N ALA A 197 -11.20 3.42 -1.17
CA ALA A 197 -11.77 4.76 -1.02
C ALA A 197 -13.22 4.82 -1.52
N LYS A 198 -13.51 4.25 -2.69
CA LYS A 198 -14.87 4.14 -3.22
C LYS A 198 -15.78 3.32 -2.29
N TYR A 199 -15.28 2.21 -1.77
CA TYR A 199 -16.00 1.37 -0.80
C TYR A 199 -16.34 2.16 0.48
N ILE A 200 -15.38 2.87 1.05
CA ILE A 200 -15.56 3.68 2.25
C ILE A 200 -16.53 4.84 1.98
N LEU A 201 -16.40 5.53 0.85
CA LEU A 201 -17.30 6.63 0.46
C LEU A 201 -18.77 6.17 0.27
N ALA A 202 -18.98 4.93 -0.16
CA ALA A 202 -20.33 4.36 -0.33
C ALA A 202 -21.05 4.12 1.02
N ASN A 203 -20.31 3.80 2.08
CA ASN A 203 -20.87 3.68 3.43
C ASN A 203 -21.12 5.09 4.02
N LYS A 204 -22.39 5.49 4.18
CA LYS A 204 -22.75 6.81 4.71
C LYS A 204 -22.78 6.87 6.24
N ASP A 205 -22.88 5.73 6.91
CA ASP A 205 -22.92 5.62 8.38
C ASP A 205 -21.59 5.06 8.92
N ARG A 206 -20.49 5.76 8.58
CA ARG A 206 -19.14 5.40 9.04
C ARG A 206 -18.92 5.83 10.48
N ARG A 207 -18.43 4.92 11.29
CA ARG A 207 -18.00 5.23 12.67
C ARG A 207 -16.77 6.11 12.70
N TYR A 208 -15.72 5.71 11.97
CA TYR A 208 -14.43 6.41 11.94
C TYR A 208 -14.31 7.34 10.74
N SER A 209 -13.50 8.37 10.91
CA SER A 209 -12.98 9.14 9.79
C SER A 209 -11.85 8.36 9.11
N TYR A 210 -11.65 8.60 7.82
CA TYR A 210 -10.58 7.94 7.06
C TYR A 210 -9.66 9.00 6.44
N ARG A 211 -8.38 8.73 6.56
CA ARG A 211 -7.31 9.49 5.91
C ARG A 211 -6.60 8.57 4.95
N ILE A 212 -6.68 8.85 3.64
CA ILE A 212 -6.05 8.06 2.59
C ILE A 212 -5.07 8.97 1.87
N ILE A 213 -3.80 8.56 1.75
CA ILE A 213 -2.78 9.34 1.07
C ILE A 213 -2.12 8.54 -0.05
N PHE A 214 -1.82 9.26 -1.14
CA PHE A 214 -1.05 8.82 -2.30
C PHE A 214 0.19 9.70 -2.36
N ILE A 215 1.38 9.15 -2.07
CA ILE A 215 2.52 9.96 -1.69
C ILE A 215 3.83 9.39 -2.26
N PRO A 216 4.85 10.19 -2.59
CA PRO A 216 6.18 9.64 -2.84
C PRO A 216 6.73 8.96 -1.60
N GLU A 217 7.29 7.76 -1.76
CA GLU A 217 7.85 6.99 -0.65
C GLU A 217 8.94 7.76 0.09
N THR A 218 9.08 7.54 1.39
CA THR A 218 10.09 8.11 2.29
C THR A 218 9.99 9.63 2.40
N ILE A 219 10.51 10.41 1.45
CA ILE A 219 10.51 11.87 1.54
C ILE A 219 9.10 12.46 1.53
N GLY A 220 8.15 11.82 0.85
CA GLY A 220 6.75 12.22 0.87
C GLY A 220 6.11 11.98 2.22
N SER A 221 6.26 10.77 2.79
CA SER A 221 5.71 10.43 4.11
C SER A 221 6.31 11.32 5.21
N ILE A 222 7.62 11.60 5.17
CA ILE A 222 8.29 12.54 6.09
C ILE A 222 7.73 13.96 5.92
N THR A 223 7.54 14.40 4.66
CA THR A 223 6.96 15.71 4.35
C THR A 223 5.53 15.82 4.88
N TYR A 224 4.73 14.78 4.68
CA TYR A 224 3.35 14.73 5.17
C TYR A 224 3.28 14.76 6.69
N LEU A 225 4.09 13.94 7.36
CA LEU A 225 4.20 13.90 8.82
C LEU A 225 4.64 15.25 9.39
N SER A 226 5.57 15.95 8.75
CA SER A 226 6.04 17.26 9.25
C SER A 226 4.92 18.32 9.37
N LYS A 227 3.83 18.11 8.66
CA LYS A 227 2.65 19.01 8.66
C LYS A 227 1.49 18.51 9.51
N ASN A 228 1.38 17.20 9.72
CA ASN A 228 0.19 16.58 10.26
C ASN A 228 0.42 15.77 11.54
N LEU A 229 1.66 15.64 12.02
CA LEU A 229 2.05 14.70 13.07
C LEU A 229 1.21 14.85 14.35
N ASP A 230 1.10 16.05 14.89
CA ASP A 230 0.38 16.31 16.15
C ASP A 230 -1.09 15.89 16.08
N TYR A 231 -1.72 16.11 14.92
CA TYR A 231 -3.11 15.72 14.70
C TYR A 231 -3.21 14.20 14.55
N MET A 232 -2.33 13.59 13.74
CA MET A 232 -2.33 12.15 13.49
C MET A 232 -2.06 11.35 14.77
N GLN A 233 -1.13 11.78 15.60
CA GLN A 233 -0.85 11.12 16.89
C GLN A 233 -2.05 11.11 17.84
N LYS A 234 -2.93 12.09 17.75
CA LYS A 234 -4.14 12.18 18.59
C LYS A 234 -5.31 11.39 18.04
N HIS A 235 -5.38 11.21 16.73
CA HIS A 235 -6.59 10.73 16.09
C HIS A 235 -6.43 9.43 15.31
N VAL A 236 -5.23 9.09 14.81
CA VAL A 236 -5.01 7.81 14.12
C VAL A 236 -4.99 6.67 15.14
N ILE A 237 -5.99 5.79 15.08
CA ILE A 237 -6.15 4.64 15.98
C ILE A 237 -5.71 3.32 15.36
N ALA A 238 -5.70 3.24 14.04
CA ALA A 238 -5.19 2.11 13.26
C ALA A 238 -4.82 2.58 11.87
N GLY A 239 -3.89 1.89 11.21
CA GLY A 239 -3.54 2.21 9.83
C GLY A 239 -2.84 1.07 9.10
N TYR A 240 -2.77 1.23 7.78
CA TYR A 240 -2.15 0.24 6.90
C TYR A 240 -1.31 0.93 5.83
N ASN A 241 -0.10 0.41 5.61
CA ASN A 241 0.70 0.73 4.44
C ASN A 241 0.39 -0.28 3.34
N ILE A 242 -0.09 0.19 2.18
CA ILE A 242 -0.63 -0.63 1.09
C ILE A 242 0.34 -0.61 -0.08
N SER A 243 1.08 -1.70 -0.26
CA SER A 243 2.03 -1.90 -1.36
C SER A 243 2.27 -3.38 -1.63
N CYS A 244 2.76 -3.73 -2.80
CA CYS A 244 3.02 -5.12 -3.20
C CYS A 244 1.79 -6.03 -3.03
N VAL A 245 0.65 -5.60 -3.58
CA VAL A 245 -0.66 -6.21 -3.34
C VAL A 245 -1.33 -6.76 -4.61
N GLY A 246 -0.57 -7.01 -5.68
CA GLY A 246 -1.13 -7.35 -6.99
C GLY A 246 -0.88 -8.76 -7.48
N ASP A 247 0.08 -9.50 -6.94
CA ASP A 247 0.39 -10.86 -7.38
C ASP A 247 -0.52 -11.93 -6.72
N ASP A 248 -0.47 -13.18 -7.25
CA ASP A 248 -1.33 -14.28 -6.80
C ASP A 248 -0.66 -15.29 -5.85
N ARG A 249 0.61 -15.05 -5.44
CA ARG A 249 1.45 -16.09 -4.83
C ARG A 249 1.12 -16.38 -3.36
N THR A 250 0.96 -15.33 -2.55
CA THR A 250 0.77 -15.48 -1.10
C THR A 250 0.14 -14.25 -0.48
N TYR A 251 -0.10 -14.28 0.82
CA TYR A 251 -0.32 -13.10 1.65
C TYR A 251 0.83 -12.97 2.64
N SER A 252 1.19 -11.74 2.95
CA SER A 252 2.26 -11.41 3.88
C SER A 252 1.79 -10.33 4.85
N TYR A 253 2.17 -10.45 6.10
CA TYR A 253 1.90 -9.47 7.14
C TYR A 253 3.22 -9.00 7.74
N VAL A 254 3.47 -7.71 7.72
CA VAL A 254 4.61 -7.05 8.37
C VAL A 254 4.09 -6.33 9.60
N GLU A 255 4.58 -6.72 10.75
CA GLU A 255 4.16 -6.22 12.06
C GLU A 255 4.46 -4.72 12.26
N SER A 256 3.68 -4.08 13.12
CA SER A 256 4.12 -2.85 13.78
C SER A 256 5.27 -3.15 14.76
N PRO A 257 5.94 -2.14 15.33
CA PRO A 257 7.10 -2.37 16.21
C PRO A 257 6.89 -3.36 17.36
N TYR A 258 5.68 -3.44 17.91
CA TYR A 258 5.34 -4.32 19.03
C TYR A 258 4.28 -5.37 18.68
N ALA A 259 3.77 -5.37 17.46
CA ALA A 259 2.79 -6.33 16.93
C ALA A 259 1.47 -6.42 17.74
N ASP A 260 1.10 -5.38 18.45
CA ASP A 260 -0.04 -5.36 19.39
C ASP A 260 -1.01 -4.19 19.17
N THR A 261 -0.78 -3.35 18.15
CA THR A 261 -1.69 -2.25 17.81
C THR A 261 -3.06 -2.79 17.36
N LEU A 262 -4.08 -1.93 17.34
CA LEU A 262 -5.39 -2.31 16.80
C LEU A 262 -5.28 -2.77 15.33
N ALA A 263 -4.43 -2.12 14.53
CA ALA A 263 -4.17 -2.54 13.15
C ALA A 263 -3.61 -3.97 13.08
N ASP A 264 -2.63 -4.31 13.95
CA ASP A 264 -2.06 -5.65 14.03
C ASP A 264 -3.10 -6.70 14.42
N ARG A 265 -3.88 -6.43 15.49
CA ARG A 265 -4.90 -7.37 15.99
C ARG A 265 -5.96 -7.65 14.93
N VAL A 266 -6.40 -6.62 14.21
CA VAL A 266 -7.37 -6.74 13.11
C VAL A 266 -6.77 -7.50 11.93
N ALA A 267 -5.56 -7.13 11.49
CA ALA A 267 -4.87 -7.81 10.38
C ALA A 267 -4.69 -9.32 10.68
N GLN A 268 -4.20 -9.65 11.87
CA GLN A 268 -4.02 -11.04 12.30
C GLN A 268 -5.36 -11.79 12.38
N ASN A 269 -6.43 -11.18 12.89
CA ASN A 269 -7.75 -11.79 12.92
C ASN A 269 -8.22 -12.16 11.51
N VAL A 270 -8.21 -11.20 10.58
CA VAL A 270 -8.64 -11.43 9.20
C VAL A 270 -7.78 -12.50 8.51
N LEU A 271 -6.46 -12.41 8.65
CA LEU A 271 -5.55 -13.36 8.00
C LEU A 271 -5.67 -14.78 8.59
N ASN A 272 -5.70 -14.92 9.90
CA ASN A 272 -5.83 -16.22 10.57
C ASN A 272 -7.11 -16.97 10.18
N PHE A 273 -8.24 -16.25 10.04
CA PHE A 273 -9.51 -16.88 9.72
C PHE A 273 -9.75 -17.13 8.23
N HIS A 274 -9.19 -16.28 7.35
CA HIS A 274 -9.51 -16.33 5.91
C HIS A 274 -8.33 -16.74 5.03
N TYR A 275 -7.10 -16.55 5.51
CA TYR A 275 -5.87 -16.78 4.73
C TYR A 275 -4.75 -17.38 5.60
N PRO A 276 -4.98 -18.53 6.28
CA PRO A 276 -4.12 -19.05 7.36
C PRO A 276 -2.68 -19.38 6.91
N GLU A 277 -2.45 -19.56 5.62
CA GLU A 277 -1.11 -19.82 5.05
C GLU A 277 -0.29 -18.55 4.79
N TYR A 278 -0.71 -17.39 5.34
CA TYR A 278 0.04 -16.15 5.17
C TYR A 278 1.42 -16.20 5.84
N LYS A 279 2.36 -15.44 5.28
CA LYS A 279 3.70 -15.26 5.86
C LYS A 279 3.70 -14.09 6.84
N ARG A 280 4.35 -14.28 7.98
CA ARG A 280 4.49 -13.26 9.02
C ARG A 280 5.94 -12.78 9.10
N TYR A 281 6.12 -11.46 9.11
CA TYR A 281 7.41 -10.79 9.21
C TYR A 281 7.40 -9.81 10.37
N SER A 282 8.44 -9.84 11.20
CA SER A 282 8.60 -8.86 12.25
C SER A 282 8.87 -7.46 11.66
N PHE A 283 8.68 -6.42 12.46
CA PHE A 283 8.97 -5.04 12.08
C PHE A 283 10.43 -4.82 11.63
N LEU A 284 11.35 -5.70 12.00
CA LEU A 284 12.73 -5.63 11.54
C LEU A 284 12.89 -5.86 10.03
N HIS A 285 11.91 -6.49 9.39
CA HIS A 285 11.85 -6.71 7.95
C HIS A 285 11.04 -5.62 7.21
N ARG A 286 10.79 -4.49 7.87
CA ARG A 286 10.18 -3.31 7.25
C ARG A 286 11.06 -2.77 6.12
N GLY A 287 10.48 -2.26 5.07
CA GLY A 287 11.21 -1.73 3.91
C GLY A 287 10.54 -0.55 3.22
N SER A 288 9.31 -0.19 3.61
CA SER A 288 8.52 0.87 3.01
C SER A 288 8.17 1.98 4.03
N ASP A 289 7.09 2.73 3.82
CA ASP A 289 6.74 3.92 4.61
C ASP A 289 6.35 3.63 6.08
N GLU A 290 6.05 2.38 6.44
CA GLU A 290 5.90 2.00 7.84
C GLU A 290 7.15 2.33 8.68
N ARG A 291 8.33 2.43 8.05
CA ARG A 291 9.56 2.91 8.69
C ARG A 291 9.41 4.31 9.25
N GLN A 292 8.68 5.17 8.54
CA GLN A 292 8.47 6.56 8.92
C GLN A 292 7.31 6.70 9.89
N TYR A 293 6.17 6.07 9.59
CA TYR A 293 4.96 6.16 10.41
C TYR A 293 5.12 5.53 11.79
N CYS A 294 5.89 4.42 11.89
CA CYS A 294 6.12 3.72 13.14
C CYS A 294 7.45 4.08 13.80
N SER A 295 8.18 5.07 13.30
CA SER A 295 9.46 5.48 13.88
C SER A 295 9.28 6.03 15.31
N PRO A 296 10.32 5.95 16.16
CA PRO A 296 10.32 6.63 17.45
C PRO A 296 9.95 8.12 17.31
N LEU A 297 9.19 8.67 18.25
CA LEU A 297 8.60 10.01 18.24
C LEU A 297 7.41 10.20 17.28
N VAL A 298 7.19 9.31 16.31
CA VAL A 298 5.98 9.30 15.46
C VAL A 298 4.95 8.31 16.01
N HIS A 299 5.31 7.05 16.21
CA HIS A 299 4.52 6.00 16.88
C HIS A 299 3.07 5.88 16.41
N LEU A 300 2.81 6.01 15.10
CA LEU A 300 1.47 5.73 14.58
C LEU A 300 1.22 4.21 14.57
N PRO A 301 0.00 3.76 14.88
CA PRO A 301 -0.34 2.34 15.01
C PRO A 301 -0.61 1.71 13.63
N LEU A 302 0.44 1.49 12.85
CA LEU A 302 0.37 0.94 11.50
C LEU A 302 1.08 -0.40 11.38
N CYS A 303 0.52 -1.27 10.52
CA CYS A 303 1.16 -2.46 9.98
C CYS A 303 1.02 -2.51 8.45
N ALA A 304 1.62 -3.49 7.80
CA ALA A 304 1.44 -3.70 6.36
C ALA A 304 0.91 -5.09 6.06
N ILE A 305 0.01 -5.19 5.08
CA ILE A 305 -0.46 -6.46 4.51
C ILE A 305 -0.15 -6.41 3.03
N CYS A 306 0.72 -7.32 2.58
CA CYS A 306 1.10 -7.45 1.17
C CYS A 306 0.56 -8.77 0.60
N ARG A 307 0.65 -8.91 -0.73
CA ARG A 307 0.71 -10.23 -1.36
C ARG A 307 2.14 -10.75 -1.16
N SER A 308 2.96 -10.90 -2.17
CA SER A 308 4.39 -11.11 -1.94
C SER A 308 5.02 -9.85 -1.36
N LYS A 309 5.65 -9.96 -0.18
CA LYS A 309 6.30 -8.83 0.47
C LYS A 309 7.45 -8.30 -0.40
N TYR A 310 7.65 -6.98 -0.41
CA TYR A 310 8.83 -6.33 -0.99
C TYR A 310 10.12 -7.04 -0.53
N GLU A 311 11.14 -7.07 -1.36
CA GLU A 311 12.42 -7.79 -1.20
C GLU A 311 12.32 -9.33 -1.20
N GLU A 312 11.12 -9.93 -1.18
CA GLU A 312 10.93 -11.39 -1.04
C GLU A 312 10.59 -12.08 -2.37
N TYR A 313 10.35 -11.34 -3.44
CA TYR A 313 10.10 -11.93 -4.76
C TYR A 313 11.16 -11.49 -5.78
N PRO A 314 11.56 -12.39 -6.70
CA PRO A 314 12.72 -12.17 -7.56
C PRO A 314 12.57 -11.01 -8.57
N GLU A 315 11.32 -10.63 -8.89
CA GLU A 315 11.03 -9.52 -9.81
C GLU A 315 11.15 -8.15 -9.14
N TYR A 316 11.24 -8.11 -7.80
CA TYR A 316 11.28 -6.86 -7.03
C TYR A 316 12.38 -5.92 -7.54
N HIS A 317 12.01 -4.67 -7.80
CA HIS A 317 12.89 -3.61 -8.31
C HIS A 317 13.62 -3.96 -9.61
N THR A 318 12.94 -4.69 -10.50
CA THR A 318 13.43 -5.01 -11.85
C THR A 318 12.35 -4.82 -12.91
N SER A 319 12.73 -4.88 -14.18
CA SER A 319 11.80 -4.86 -15.33
C SER A 319 10.83 -6.04 -15.38
N ALA A 320 11.05 -7.06 -14.56
CA ALA A 320 10.13 -8.20 -14.42
C ALA A 320 8.94 -7.91 -13.50
N ASP A 321 9.00 -6.84 -12.69
CA ASP A 321 7.83 -6.31 -11.97
C ASP A 321 6.91 -5.55 -12.95
N ASN A 322 6.30 -6.28 -13.85
CA ASN A 322 5.50 -5.76 -14.95
C ASN A 322 4.04 -6.24 -14.88
N LEU A 323 3.25 -5.92 -15.91
CA LEU A 323 1.83 -6.25 -15.97
C LEU A 323 1.52 -7.76 -15.97
N ASN A 324 2.50 -8.63 -16.26
CA ASN A 324 2.31 -10.08 -16.20
C ASN A 324 2.40 -10.63 -14.77
N LEU A 325 3.04 -9.89 -13.86
CA LEU A 325 3.15 -10.27 -12.45
C LEU A 325 1.87 -9.97 -11.67
N VAL A 326 1.14 -8.93 -12.06
CA VAL A 326 -0.09 -8.49 -11.40
C VAL A 326 -1.31 -9.05 -12.11
N SER A 327 -2.30 -9.50 -11.36
CA SER A 327 -3.54 -10.03 -11.91
C SER A 327 -4.78 -9.36 -11.31
N PRO A 328 -5.93 -9.37 -12.01
CA PRO A 328 -7.21 -8.97 -11.43
C PRO A 328 -7.54 -9.73 -10.13
N ASN A 329 -7.19 -11.02 -10.07
CA ASN A 329 -7.45 -11.86 -8.90
C ASN A 329 -6.53 -11.51 -7.72
N GLY A 330 -5.23 -11.25 -7.98
CA GLY A 330 -4.29 -10.80 -6.96
C GLY A 330 -4.71 -9.49 -6.30
N LEU A 331 -5.06 -8.49 -7.12
CA LEU A 331 -5.57 -7.19 -6.66
C LEU A 331 -6.88 -7.34 -5.87
N TYR A 332 -7.82 -8.15 -6.37
CA TYR A 332 -9.09 -8.39 -5.68
C TYR A 332 -8.91 -9.10 -4.34
N GLY A 333 -7.99 -10.06 -4.29
CA GLY A 333 -7.65 -10.74 -3.05
C GLY A 333 -7.14 -9.78 -1.98
N ALA A 334 -6.27 -8.85 -2.34
CA ALA A 334 -5.79 -7.82 -1.43
C ALA A 334 -6.91 -6.84 -1.03
N PHE A 335 -7.72 -6.37 -1.99
CA PHE A 335 -8.89 -5.54 -1.70
C PHE A 335 -9.81 -6.19 -0.67
N GLU A 336 -10.13 -7.49 -0.82
CA GLU A 336 -10.98 -8.23 0.12
C GLU A 336 -10.37 -8.34 1.53
N VAL A 337 -9.05 -8.50 1.65
CA VAL A 337 -8.38 -8.50 2.97
C VAL A 337 -8.56 -7.14 3.66
N TYR A 338 -8.25 -6.05 2.97
CA TYR A 338 -8.37 -4.71 3.54
C TYR A 338 -9.83 -4.32 3.79
N ARG A 339 -10.76 -4.69 2.91
CA ARG A 339 -12.20 -4.50 3.12
C ARG A 339 -12.66 -5.19 4.41
N LYS A 340 -12.24 -6.44 4.63
CA LYS A 340 -12.55 -7.16 5.88
C LYS A 340 -11.93 -6.49 7.11
N CYS A 341 -10.72 -5.95 7.00
CA CYS A 341 -10.11 -5.17 8.08
C CYS A 341 -10.93 -3.91 8.39
N ILE A 342 -11.40 -3.19 7.37
CA ILE A 342 -12.26 -2.01 7.53
C ILE A 342 -13.59 -2.38 8.18
N ASP A 343 -14.26 -3.43 7.70
CA ASP A 343 -15.54 -3.90 8.25
C ASP A 343 -15.41 -4.30 9.73
N LEU A 344 -14.30 -4.95 10.05
CA LEU A 344 -13.98 -5.32 11.42
C LEU A 344 -13.74 -4.10 12.30
N LEU A 345 -12.97 -3.12 11.85
CA LEU A 345 -12.73 -1.87 12.58
C LEU A 345 -14.03 -1.11 12.84
N GLU A 346 -14.88 -0.96 11.82
CA GLU A 346 -16.19 -0.30 11.95
C GLU A 346 -17.10 -0.98 12.97
N SER A 347 -17.00 -2.31 13.10
CA SER A 347 -17.81 -3.14 13.99
C SER A 347 -17.15 -3.40 15.35
N ASN A 348 -15.92 -2.96 15.57
CA ASN A 348 -15.14 -3.28 16.76
C ASN A 348 -15.56 -2.44 17.97
N TYR A 349 -16.67 -2.79 18.58
CA TYR A 349 -17.15 -2.18 19.83
C TYR A 349 -16.79 -3.05 21.04
N MET A 350 -16.80 -2.43 22.21
CA MET A 350 -16.88 -3.13 23.48
C MET A 350 -18.35 -3.40 23.77
N TYR A 351 -18.73 -4.67 23.77
CA TYR A 351 -20.10 -5.07 24.05
C TYR A 351 -20.23 -5.45 25.52
N ILE A 352 -21.38 -5.09 26.13
CA ILE A 352 -21.69 -5.47 27.51
C ILE A 352 -23.08 -6.13 27.59
N VAL A 353 -23.16 -7.24 28.31
CA VAL A 353 -24.43 -7.91 28.58
C VAL A 353 -25.32 -7.05 29.46
N THR A 354 -26.63 -7.17 29.27
CA THR A 354 -27.66 -6.38 29.98
C THR A 354 -28.28 -7.09 31.17
N THR A 355 -27.96 -8.38 31.38
CA THR A 355 -28.51 -9.20 32.48
C THR A 355 -27.42 -10.07 33.12
N PRO A 356 -27.45 -10.26 34.44
CA PRO A 356 -26.60 -11.26 35.09
C PRO A 356 -26.96 -12.67 34.64
N CYS A 357 -25.99 -13.57 34.69
CA CYS A 357 -26.08 -14.96 34.23
C CYS A 357 -26.38 -15.09 32.74
N GLU A 358 -26.45 -16.31 32.23
CA GLU A 358 -26.84 -16.54 30.85
C GLU A 358 -28.32 -16.17 30.63
N PRO A 359 -28.63 -15.37 29.60
CA PRO A 359 -30.00 -14.99 29.31
C PRO A 359 -30.81 -16.19 28.82
N GLN A 360 -32.09 -16.23 29.13
CA GLN A 360 -33.00 -17.27 28.63
C GLN A 360 -33.28 -17.06 27.13
N LEU A 361 -32.42 -17.65 26.28
CA LEU A 361 -32.48 -17.52 24.83
C LEU A 361 -33.76 -18.12 24.23
N GLY A 362 -34.24 -19.23 24.80
CA GLY A 362 -35.43 -19.93 24.32
C GLY A 362 -36.70 -19.09 24.29
N LYS A 363 -36.96 -18.25 25.31
CA LYS A 363 -38.15 -17.37 25.33
C LYS A 363 -38.11 -16.26 24.27
N ARG A 364 -36.94 -16.04 23.69
CA ARG A 364 -36.69 -15.03 22.62
C ARG A 364 -36.59 -15.66 21.24
N GLY A 365 -36.84 -16.97 21.11
CA GLY A 365 -36.67 -17.68 19.83
C GLY A 365 -35.23 -17.81 19.34
N LEU A 366 -34.24 -17.54 20.22
CA LEU A 366 -32.82 -17.61 19.90
C LEU A 366 -32.19 -18.99 20.17
N TYR A 367 -32.99 -19.94 20.63
CA TYR A 367 -32.59 -21.33 20.85
C TYR A 367 -33.26 -22.22 19.81
N PRO A 368 -32.53 -23.09 19.09
CA PRO A 368 -33.12 -23.95 18.08
C PRO A 368 -34.09 -24.96 18.74
N THR A 369 -35.30 -25.09 18.20
CA THR A 369 -36.31 -26.03 18.64
C THR A 369 -35.92 -27.50 18.40
N LEU A 370 -34.97 -27.73 17.46
CA LEU A 370 -34.45 -29.06 17.13
C LEU A 370 -32.94 -29.08 17.36
N SER A 371 -32.52 -29.96 18.26
CA SER A 371 -31.10 -30.23 18.51
C SER A 371 -30.50 -31.05 17.37
N ARG A 372 -30.20 -30.41 16.23
CA ARG A 372 -29.48 -31.03 15.11
C ARG A 372 -27.97 -30.81 15.21
N ARG A 373 -27.17 -31.78 14.72
CA ARG A 373 -25.76 -31.57 14.45
C ARG A 373 -25.62 -30.38 13.47
N GLY A 374 -25.07 -29.23 13.93
CA GLY A 374 -24.95 -27.99 13.15
C GLY A 374 -25.79 -26.81 13.67
N SER A 375 -27.05 -27.02 14.15
CA SER A 375 -27.84 -25.96 14.80
C SER A 375 -27.25 -25.54 16.17
N ILE A 376 -26.47 -26.42 16.78
CA ILE A 376 -25.76 -26.20 18.04
C ILE A 376 -24.61 -25.18 17.87
N ASN A 377 -24.02 -25.04 16.65
CA ASN A 377 -22.85 -24.21 16.46
C ASN A 377 -23.14 -22.69 16.56
N GLU A 378 -24.27 -22.21 16.02
CA GLU A 378 -24.66 -20.80 16.14
C GLU A 378 -24.96 -20.45 17.60
N THR A 379 -25.70 -21.32 18.29
CA THR A 379 -26.03 -21.12 19.71
C THR A 379 -24.77 -21.14 20.59
N ARG A 380 -23.82 -22.02 20.30
CA ARG A 380 -22.51 -22.06 21.00
C ARG A 380 -21.73 -20.79 20.77
N SER A 381 -21.66 -20.29 19.53
CA SER A 381 -21.01 -19.02 19.24
C SER A 381 -21.70 -17.86 19.95
N MET A 382 -23.04 -17.86 20.02
CA MET A 382 -23.84 -16.86 20.73
C MET A 382 -23.57 -16.87 22.23
N THR A 383 -23.62 -18.02 22.89
CA THR A 383 -23.34 -18.14 24.33
C THR A 383 -21.86 -17.85 24.64
N ALA A 384 -20.94 -18.29 23.79
CA ALA A 384 -19.52 -17.94 23.91
C ALA A 384 -19.28 -16.43 23.79
N PHE A 385 -19.94 -15.75 22.84
CA PHE A 385 -19.87 -14.30 22.71
C PHE A 385 -20.41 -13.60 23.96
N ILE A 386 -21.58 -14.01 24.44
CA ILE A 386 -22.21 -13.46 25.67
C ILE A 386 -21.24 -13.59 26.87
N ALA A 387 -20.54 -14.72 27.00
CA ALA A 387 -19.63 -14.98 28.11
C ALA A 387 -18.44 -13.99 28.19
N TYR A 388 -18.08 -13.36 27.08
CA TYR A 388 -16.97 -12.40 27.00
C TYR A 388 -17.43 -10.95 26.71
N ALA A 389 -18.72 -10.72 26.51
CA ALA A 389 -19.29 -9.37 26.33
C ALA A 389 -19.40 -8.66 27.70
N ASP A 390 -18.26 -8.37 28.32
CA ASP A 390 -18.12 -7.84 29.68
C ASP A 390 -17.86 -6.33 29.73
N GLY A 391 -17.80 -5.67 28.57
CA GLY A 391 -17.49 -4.25 28.44
C GLY A 391 -16.00 -3.92 28.59
N LYS A 392 -15.10 -4.92 28.63
CA LYS A 392 -13.66 -4.77 28.74
C LYS A 392 -12.90 -5.31 27.54
N HIS A 393 -13.49 -6.25 26.83
CA HIS A 393 -12.95 -6.87 25.63
C HIS A 393 -13.69 -6.35 24.40
N ASP A 394 -12.93 -5.92 23.39
CA ASP A 394 -13.51 -5.52 22.11
C ASP A 394 -13.87 -6.74 21.24
N LEU A 395 -14.56 -6.51 20.13
CA LEU A 395 -15.01 -7.59 19.25
C LEU A 395 -13.86 -8.43 18.70
N VAL A 396 -12.70 -7.80 18.42
CA VAL A 396 -11.50 -8.52 17.92
C VAL A 396 -11.01 -9.48 18.98
N ASP A 397 -10.91 -9.03 20.24
CA ASP A 397 -10.48 -9.89 21.36
C ASP A 397 -11.44 -11.05 21.58
N ILE A 398 -12.75 -10.78 21.55
CA ILE A 398 -13.77 -11.81 21.68
C ILE A 398 -13.68 -12.83 20.55
N SER A 399 -13.62 -12.35 19.28
CA SER A 399 -13.49 -13.19 18.09
C SER A 399 -12.29 -14.13 18.19
N ASN A 400 -11.13 -13.59 18.53
CA ASN A 400 -9.90 -14.38 18.70
C ASN A 400 -10.03 -15.42 19.82
N ARG A 401 -10.61 -15.03 20.96
CA ARG A 401 -10.74 -15.90 22.14
C ARG A 401 -11.69 -17.07 21.94
N ILE A 402 -12.83 -16.81 21.28
CA ILE A 402 -13.82 -17.88 21.01
C ILE A 402 -13.55 -18.61 19.70
N ASN A 403 -12.53 -18.20 18.96
CA ASN A 403 -12.13 -18.75 17.65
C ASN A 403 -13.28 -18.79 16.63
N VAL A 404 -14.00 -17.65 16.51
CA VAL A 404 -15.11 -17.48 15.56
C VAL A 404 -14.88 -16.21 14.76
N PRO A 405 -14.84 -16.30 13.42
CA PRO A 405 -14.62 -15.14 12.58
C PRO A 405 -15.77 -14.13 12.65
N ILE A 406 -15.45 -12.86 12.45
CA ILE A 406 -16.38 -11.75 12.68
C ILE A 406 -17.58 -11.76 11.75
N ASP A 407 -17.43 -12.16 10.51
CA ASP A 407 -18.54 -12.32 9.56
C ASP A 407 -19.63 -13.29 10.07
N ARG A 408 -19.24 -14.28 10.89
CA ARG A 408 -20.18 -15.16 11.61
C ARG A 408 -20.72 -14.54 12.90
N LEU A 409 -19.96 -13.67 13.55
CA LEU A 409 -20.39 -13.01 14.80
C LEU A 409 -21.35 -11.85 14.55
N LEU A 410 -21.20 -11.07 13.49
CA LEU A 410 -22.03 -9.91 13.21
C LEU A 410 -23.54 -10.22 13.17
N PRO A 411 -24.03 -11.27 12.48
CA PRO A 411 -25.44 -11.64 12.53
C PRO A 411 -25.92 -12.03 13.94
N ILE A 412 -25.05 -12.68 14.73
CA ILE A 412 -25.35 -13.06 16.13
C ILE A 412 -25.45 -11.81 17.00
N ILE A 413 -24.50 -10.88 16.85
CA ILE A 413 -24.46 -9.61 17.58
C ILE A 413 -25.72 -8.79 17.30
N ASN A 414 -26.15 -8.70 16.04
CA ASN A 414 -27.39 -8.00 15.67
C ASN A 414 -28.59 -8.63 16.35
N LYS A 415 -28.73 -9.95 16.32
CA LYS A 415 -29.81 -10.66 17.06
C LYS A 415 -29.78 -10.35 18.55
N LEU A 416 -28.60 -10.28 19.15
CA LEU A 416 -28.46 -9.97 20.59
C LEU A 416 -28.82 -8.52 20.90
N LEU A 417 -28.44 -7.57 20.05
CA LEU A 417 -28.81 -6.15 20.16
C LEU A 417 -30.32 -5.96 20.00
N ASP A 418 -30.93 -6.55 18.97
CA ASP A 418 -32.35 -6.44 18.69
C ASP A 418 -33.22 -7.00 19.84
N ASN A 419 -32.70 -7.98 20.57
CA ASN A 419 -33.35 -8.55 21.74
C ASN A 419 -32.98 -7.88 23.07
N GLY A 420 -32.18 -6.80 23.03
CA GLY A 420 -31.75 -6.07 24.21
C GLY A 420 -30.88 -6.87 25.17
N LEU A 421 -30.18 -7.92 24.70
CA LEU A 421 -29.34 -8.80 25.51
C LEU A 421 -27.92 -8.28 25.71
N ILE A 422 -27.48 -7.44 24.78
CA ILE A 422 -26.22 -6.71 24.85
C ILE A 422 -26.44 -5.25 24.45
N ARG A 423 -25.51 -4.40 24.78
CA ARG A 423 -25.38 -3.01 24.30
C ARG A 423 -23.92 -2.70 23.94
N LYS A 424 -23.72 -1.66 23.13
CA LYS A 424 -22.41 -1.07 22.81
C LYS A 424 -21.97 -0.13 23.92
#